data_861a33e28cba34b39bc4a8c96bc0aec9
#
_entry.id   861a33e28cba34b39bc4a8c96bc0aec9
#
_cell.length_a   1.000
_cell.length_b   1.000
_cell.length_c   1.000
_cell.angle_alpha   90.00
_cell.angle_beta   90.00
_cell.angle_gamma   90.00
#
_symmetry.space_group_name_H-M   'P 1'
#
loop_
_entity.id
_entity.type
_entity.pdbx_description
1 polymer ?
#
loop_
_entity_poly.entity_id
_entity_poly.type
_entity_poly.pdbx_seq_one_letter_code
_entity_poly.pdbx_strand_id
1 'polypeptide(L)'
;MQQRLCGILCGLVCLTWQTVRAEISAEVIQQRFYPYAAEKPAAAELAPGTTISKDTWEIAKAYLPPEILDKVKAGEFAFAVQETTDLPVSAAYIEATKKHADQVKLSAEGELEGYVAGLPFPLLDPAEPQAGLKAAWNLRYRDFGDVMQVWNTFRLVPETGSPDREIENYYVVAYGMHRPLTDGVNPNKWEKDGVLYKEFYHILTPFDLKNTMSLKHRYVRDQANDDNWTYTPASRKVRKVIVRHEDTLYDSGALNEDYFGFWGYVRSYSWKFLGVQRLLAPVGARVASATFGGRGHWYPVDPWELRVMLVLEGTPKASDHPYSKRVLYLDQQTFAPVYTLLYDRQGRHQRTVFDLYGNPQFNPGNEHVRVPVWIGESIIDYESKNASMTIITKILYNVPLPDDFFNLDKMVARGQ
;
A
#
# COMPACT_ATOMS: atom_id res chain seq x y z
N MET A 1 79.01 -37.52 6.72
CA MET A 1 78.28 -36.90 5.59
C MET A 1 76.87 -36.65 6.07
N GLN A 2 76.58 -35.44 6.51
CA GLN A 2 75.26 -35.03 6.98
C GLN A 2 74.63 -34.15 5.91
N GLN A 3 73.55 -34.57 5.32
CA GLN A 3 72.69 -33.73 4.47
C GLN A 3 71.63 -33.01 5.32
N ARG A 4 71.65 -31.69 5.31
CA ARG A 4 70.61 -30.83 5.89
C ARG A 4 69.49 -30.65 4.88
N LEU A 5 68.27 -31.08 5.19
CA LEU A 5 67.06 -30.69 4.47
C LEU A 5 66.60 -29.33 4.98
N CYS A 6 66.50 -28.39 4.05
CA CYS A 6 65.89 -27.07 4.26
C CYS A 6 64.43 -27.16 3.88
N GLY A 7 63.52 -27.08 4.87
CA GLY A 7 62.06 -27.01 4.61
C GLY A 7 61.63 -25.59 4.36
N ILE A 8 61.07 -25.33 3.18
CA ILE A 8 60.42 -24.04 2.84
C ILE A 8 58.97 -24.12 3.29
N LEU A 9 58.59 -23.32 4.30
CA LEU A 9 57.22 -23.09 4.70
C LEU A 9 56.63 -22.05 3.73
N CYS A 10 55.76 -22.50 2.81
CA CYS A 10 54.90 -21.61 2.02
C CYS A 10 53.70 -21.22 2.89
N GLY A 11 53.73 -20.00 3.44
CA GLY A 11 52.55 -19.42 4.11
C GLY A 11 51.51 -18.99 3.04
N LEU A 12 50.38 -19.71 2.97
CA LEU A 12 49.19 -19.25 2.23
C LEU A 12 48.59 -18.07 2.98
N VAL A 13 48.77 -16.86 2.49
CA VAL A 13 48.02 -15.67 2.89
C VAL A 13 46.64 -15.75 2.21
N CYS A 14 45.62 -16.22 2.92
CA CYS A 14 44.22 -16.07 2.49
C CYS A 14 43.86 -14.59 2.55
N LEU A 15 43.98 -13.88 1.45
CA LEU A 15 43.35 -12.57 1.27
C LEU A 15 41.84 -12.78 1.20
N THR A 16 41.16 -12.57 2.32
CA THR A 16 39.72 -12.42 2.32
C THR A 16 39.37 -11.10 1.62
N TRP A 17 38.94 -11.19 0.37
CA TRP A 17 38.33 -10.06 -0.32
C TRP A 17 37.02 -9.77 0.42
N GLN A 18 37.02 -8.81 1.33
CA GLN A 18 35.82 -8.14 1.74
C GLN A 18 35.35 -7.31 0.55
N THR A 19 34.35 -7.79 -0.16
CA THR A 19 33.63 -6.97 -1.13
C THR A 19 33.05 -5.78 -0.35
N VAL A 20 33.65 -4.63 -0.46
CA VAL A 20 33.05 -3.36 -0.02
C VAL A 20 31.79 -3.22 -0.85
N ARG A 21 30.64 -3.44 -0.25
CA ARG A 21 29.36 -3.20 -0.89
C ARG A 21 29.22 -1.70 -1.11
N ALA A 22 28.84 -1.32 -2.33
CA ALA A 22 28.54 0.07 -2.63
C ALA A 22 27.18 0.40 -1.95
N GLU A 23 27.19 1.33 -1.01
CA GLU A 23 25.95 1.88 -0.45
C GLU A 23 25.28 2.79 -1.49
N ILE A 24 23.95 2.85 -1.46
CA ILE A 24 23.19 3.82 -2.26
C ILE A 24 23.64 5.24 -1.88
N SER A 25 23.94 6.08 -2.88
CA SER A 25 24.49 7.41 -2.63
C SER A 25 23.52 8.33 -1.88
N ALA A 26 24.08 9.33 -1.18
CA ALA A 26 23.29 10.31 -0.46
C ALA A 26 22.35 11.11 -1.39
N GLU A 27 22.80 11.39 -2.63
CA GLU A 27 22.01 12.10 -3.64
C GLU A 27 20.78 11.30 -4.05
N VAL A 28 20.90 9.99 -4.24
CA VAL A 28 19.79 9.09 -4.56
C VAL A 28 18.79 9.06 -3.40
N ILE A 29 19.26 8.98 -2.16
CA ILE A 29 18.43 9.00 -0.97
C ILE A 29 17.66 10.33 -0.87
N GLN A 30 18.39 11.47 -1.06
CA GLN A 30 17.76 12.78 -1.03
C GLN A 30 16.69 12.94 -2.10
N GLN A 31 17.00 12.59 -3.33
CA GLN A 31 16.06 12.65 -4.46
C GLN A 31 14.85 11.74 -4.26
N ARG A 32 15.07 10.57 -3.66
CA ARG A 32 14.03 9.56 -3.52
C ARG A 32 13.06 9.84 -2.36
N PHE A 33 13.58 10.17 -1.18
CA PHE A 33 12.78 10.28 0.03
C PHE A 33 12.41 11.71 0.41
N TYR A 34 13.10 12.70 -0.15
CA TYR A 34 12.88 14.12 0.11
C TYR A 34 12.74 14.94 -1.18
N PRO A 35 11.88 14.48 -2.14
CA PRO A 35 11.78 15.14 -3.44
C PRO A 35 11.27 16.58 -3.36
N TYR A 36 10.59 16.94 -2.27
CA TYR A 36 9.99 18.26 -2.06
C TYR A 36 10.77 19.17 -1.09
N ALA A 37 11.92 18.71 -0.58
CA ALA A 37 12.72 19.49 0.36
C ALA A 37 13.35 20.74 -0.28
N ALA A 38 13.78 20.64 -1.55
CA ALA A 38 14.37 21.76 -2.28
C ALA A 38 13.33 22.55 -3.07
N GLU A 39 12.39 21.86 -3.72
CA GLU A 39 11.37 22.46 -4.58
C GLU A 39 10.08 21.64 -4.53
N LYS A 40 8.98 22.29 -4.21
CA LYS A 40 7.64 21.68 -4.26
C LYS A 40 7.04 21.82 -5.65
N PRO A 41 6.27 20.84 -6.14
CA PRO A 41 5.55 21.01 -7.39
C PRO A 41 4.55 22.17 -7.25
N ALA A 42 4.64 23.11 -8.17
CA ALA A 42 3.78 24.29 -8.17
C ALA A 42 3.21 24.55 -9.57
N ALA A 43 2.03 25.13 -9.60
CA ALA A 43 1.40 25.66 -10.79
C ALA A 43 0.63 26.92 -10.37
N ALA A 44 0.79 28.02 -11.11
CA ALA A 44 0.23 29.31 -10.74
C ALA A 44 -1.30 29.26 -10.61
N GLU A 45 -1.95 28.46 -11.45
CA GLU A 45 -3.39 28.24 -11.49
C GLU A 45 -3.92 27.37 -10.33
N LEU A 46 -3.04 26.64 -9.63
CA LEU A 46 -3.36 25.75 -8.51
C LEU A 46 -2.91 26.32 -7.15
N ALA A 47 -3.04 27.62 -6.96
CA ALA A 47 -2.72 28.24 -5.68
C ALA A 47 -3.54 27.61 -4.53
N PRO A 48 -2.98 27.47 -3.31
CA PRO A 48 -3.72 26.99 -2.16
C PRO A 48 -5.01 27.78 -1.93
N GLY A 49 -6.13 27.08 -1.70
CA GLY A 49 -7.48 27.65 -1.60
C GLY A 49 -8.25 27.65 -2.93
N THR A 50 -7.61 27.40 -4.09
CA THR A 50 -8.31 27.22 -5.35
C THR A 50 -9.30 26.06 -5.24
N THR A 51 -10.56 26.29 -5.59
CA THR A 51 -11.58 25.23 -5.64
C THR A 51 -11.67 24.65 -7.04
N ILE A 52 -11.54 23.34 -7.14
CA ILE A 52 -11.76 22.57 -8.38
C ILE A 52 -13.17 21.99 -8.34
N SER A 53 -13.98 22.37 -9.31
CA SER A 53 -15.40 22.03 -9.40
C SER A 53 -15.86 21.98 -10.86
N LYS A 54 -17.16 21.71 -11.09
CA LYS A 54 -17.76 21.75 -12.43
C LYS A 54 -17.61 23.11 -13.14
N ASP A 55 -17.45 24.20 -12.38
CA ASP A 55 -17.34 25.55 -12.92
C ASP A 55 -15.88 25.98 -13.13
N THR A 56 -14.91 25.23 -12.56
CA THR A 56 -13.47 25.55 -12.59
C THR A 56 -12.60 24.39 -13.06
N TRP A 57 -13.17 23.32 -13.59
CA TRP A 57 -12.47 22.09 -13.98
C TRP A 57 -11.34 22.31 -14.99
N GLU A 58 -11.44 23.35 -15.83
CA GLU A 58 -10.41 23.68 -16.83
C GLU A 58 -9.05 23.94 -16.19
N ILE A 59 -9.04 24.50 -14.97
CA ILE A 59 -7.81 24.72 -14.18
C ILE A 59 -7.09 23.41 -13.91
N ALA A 60 -7.83 22.33 -13.64
CA ALA A 60 -7.27 21.03 -13.29
C ALA A 60 -7.05 20.10 -14.50
N LYS A 61 -7.34 20.54 -15.73
CA LYS A 61 -7.30 19.70 -16.94
C LYS A 61 -5.96 18.99 -17.16
N ALA A 62 -4.85 19.63 -16.84
CA ALA A 62 -3.51 19.05 -16.98
C ALA A 62 -3.06 18.27 -15.74
N TYR A 63 -3.86 18.28 -14.66
CA TYR A 63 -3.46 17.80 -13.34
C TYR A 63 -4.39 16.73 -12.77
N LEU A 64 -5.29 16.18 -13.57
CA LEU A 64 -6.15 15.05 -13.21
C LEU A 64 -6.16 14.04 -14.36
N PRO A 65 -6.22 12.72 -14.05
CA PRO A 65 -6.55 11.73 -15.08
C PRO A 65 -7.90 12.04 -15.72
N PRO A 66 -8.07 11.79 -17.03
CA PRO A 66 -9.32 12.07 -17.74
C PRO A 66 -10.56 11.51 -17.05
N GLU A 67 -10.48 10.30 -16.51
CA GLU A 67 -11.59 9.61 -15.83
C GLU A 67 -12.05 10.34 -14.56
N ILE A 68 -11.12 10.91 -13.80
CA ILE A 68 -11.42 11.70 -12.59
C ILE A 68 -11.88 13.10 -12.99
N LEU A 69 -11.24 13.71 -13.99
CA LEU A 69 -11.61 15.02 -14.49
C LEU A 69 -13.07 15.03 -15.02
N ASP A 70 -13.50 13.97 -15.70
CA ASP A 70 -14.87 13.86 -16.21
C ASP A 70 -15.90 13.82 -15.07
N LYS A 71 -15.56 13.27 -13.91
CA LYS A 71 -16.42 13.29 -12.72
C LYS A 71 -16.55 14.70 -12.13
N VAL A 72 -15.44 15.44 -12.08
CA VAL A 72 -15.46 16.86 -11.68
C VAL A 72 -16.31 17.69 -12.64
N LYS A 73 -16.14 17.54 -13.95
CA LYS A 73 -16.93 18.22 -14.99
C LYS A 73 -18.43 17.91 -14.86
N ALA A 74 -18.77 16.67 -14.56
CA ALA A 74 -20.14 16.26 -14.32
C ALA A 74 -20.74 16.82 -13.02
N GLY A 75 -19.93 17.49 -12.19
CA GLY A 75 -20.37 18.03 -10.90
C GLY A 75 -20.58 16.94 -9.84
N GLU A 76 -19.98 15.76 -10.02
CA GLU A 76 -20.11 14.66 -9.05
C GLU A 76 -19.42 15.00 -7.73
N PHE A 77 -18.31 15.78 -7.76
CA PHE A 77 -17.65 16.29 -6.57
C PHE A 77 -16.84 17.55 -6.84
N ALA A 78 -16.40 18.20 -5.77
CA ALA A 78 -15.48 19.34 -5.79
C ALA A 78 -14.55 19.24 -4.59
N PHE A 79 -13.36 19.84 -4.69
CA PHE A 79 -12.36 19.87 -3.63
C PHE A 79 -11.53 21.16 -3.70
N ALA A 80 -10.88 21.52 -2.60
CA ALA A 80 -9.94 22.62 -2.56
C ALA A 80 -8.50 22.15 -2.79
N VAL A 81 -7.65 22.99 -3.35
CA VAL A 81 -6.20 22.75 -3.44
C VAL A 81 -5.53 23.21 -2.15
N GLN A 82 -4.59 22.43 -1.64
CA GLN A 82 -3.70 22.83 -0.54
C GLN A 82 -2.23 22.77 -0.94
N GLU A 83 -1.38 23.40 -0.13
CA GLU A 83 0.07 23.36 -0.33
C GLU A 83 0.61 21.94 -0.19
N THR A 84 1.53 21.56 -1.09
CA THR A 84 2.20 20.25 -1.06
C THR A 84 2.99 20.08 0.23
N THR A 85 2.73 18.97 0.93
CA THR A 85 3.39 18.58 2.17
C THR A 85 4.57 17.68 1.88
N ASP A 86 5.71 17.94 2.53
CA ASP A 86 6.80 16.95 2.59
C ASP A 86 6.42 15.92 3.67
N LEU A 87 6.05 14.72 3.22
CA LEU A 87 5.55 13.67 4.12
C LEU A 87 6.70 13.04 4.91
N PRO A 88 6.47 12.63 6.15
CA PRO A 88 7.52 11.97 6.93
C PRO A 88 7.87 10.61 6.36
N VAL A 89 9.17 10.26 6.42
CA VAL A 89 9.69 8.95 6.05
C VAL A 89 10.50 8.39 7.22
N SER A 90 10.35 7.10 7.49
CA SER A 90 11.05 6.41 8.57
C SER A 90 12.57 6.39 8.33
N ALA A 91 13.33 6.89 9.30
CA ALA A 91 14.80 6.85 9.24
C ALA A 91 15.32 5.40 9.13
N ALA A 92 14.70 4.46 9.85
CA ALA A 92 15.07 3.04 9.78
C ALA A 92 14.83 2.46 8.37
N TYR A 93 13.75 2.88 7.69
CA TYR A 93 13.46 2.46 6.32
C TYR A 93 14.47 3.03 5.32
N ILE A 94 14.87 4.30 5.50
CA ILE A 94 15.92 4.95 4.68
C ILE A 94 17.26 4.25 4.85
N GLU A 95 17.68 4.00 6.10
CA GLU A 95 18.94 3.31 6.39
C GLU A 95 18.95 1.87 5.86
N ALA A 96 17.84 1.15 5.98
CA ALA A 96 17.71 -0.18 5.38
C ALA A 96 17.83 -0.13 3.86
N THR A 97 17.24 0.88 3.21
CA THR A 97 17.36 1.10 1.76
C THR A 97 18.81 1.37 1.36
N LYS A 98 19.50 2.29 2.05
CA LYS A 98 20.92 2.61 1.79
C LYS A 98 21.79 1.35 1.84
N LYS A 99 21.57 0.54 2.86
CA LYS A 99 22.39 -0.63 3.16
C LYS A 99 22.15 -1.82 2.24
N HIS A 100 20.92 -1.97 1.73
CA HIS A 100 20.49 -3.25 1.14
C HIS A 100 19.99 -3.16 -0.31
N ALA A 101 19.62 -1.97 -0.83
CA ALA A 101 19.00 -1.89 -2.14
C ALA A 101 19.95 -2.20 -3.32
N ASP A 102 21.26 -2.01 -3.17
CA ASP A 102 22.26 -2.30 -4.20
C ASP A 102 22.35 -3.79 -4.58
N GLN A 103 22.00 -4.67 -3.65
CA GLN A 103 22.05 -6.13 -3.84
C GLN A 103 20.75 -6.72 -4.40
N VAL A 104 19.65 -5.92 -4.43
CA VAL A 104 18.34 -6.40 -4.86
C VAL A 104 18.31 -6.58 -6.38
N LYS A 105 17.87 -7.76 -6.81
CA LYS A 105 17.71 -8.11 -8.23
C LYS A 105 16.36 -8.77 -8.45
N LEU A 106 15.94 -8.82 -9.71
CA LEU A 106 14.81 -9.64 -10.13
C LEU A 106 15.35 -10.97 -10.67
N SER A 107 14.77 -12.08 -10.23
CA SER A 107 15.01 -13.40 -10.84
C SER A 107 14.44 -13.44 -12.26
N ALA A 108 14.74 -14.50 -13.00
CA ALA A 108 14.14 -14.74 -14.32
C ALA A 108 12.61 -14.83 -14.27
N GLU A 109 12.07 -15.31 -13.15
CA GLU A 109 10.63 -15.41 -12.89
C GLU A 109 10.04 -14.09 -12.35
N GLY A 110 10.86 -13.05 -12.07
CA GLY A 110 10.42 -11.76 -11.58
C GLY A 110 10.22 -11.67 -10.06
N GLU A 111 10.75 -12.63 -9.27
CA GLU A 111 10.83 -12.54 -7.82
C GLU A 111 12.01 -11.67 -7.38
N LEU A 112 11.95 -11.16 -6.14
CA LEU A 112 13.09 -10.45 -5.55
C LEU A 112 14.15 -11.44 -5.06
N GLU A 113 15.39 -11.19 -5.44
CA GLU A 113 16.57 -11.86 -4.90
C GLU A 113 17.41 -10.85 -4.13
N GLY A 114 18.01 -11.29 -3.02
CA GLY A 114 18.87 -10.45 -2.17
C GLY A 114 18.14 -9.37 -1.38
N TYR A 115 16.82 -9.32 -1.41
CA TYR A 115 16.05 -8.33 -0.67
C TYR A 115 16.05 -8.62 0.83
N VAL A 116 16.40 -7.60 1.63
CA VAL A 116 16.44 -7.68 3.10
C VAL A 116 15.39 -6.79 3.73
N ALA A 117 15.44 -5.49 3.50
CA ALA A 117 14.49 -4.50 4.02
C ALA A 117 14.67 -3.15 3.30
N GLY A 118 13.74 -2.23 3.49
CA GLY A 118 13.75 -0.91 2.87
C GLY A 118 13.10 -0.91 1.49
N LEU A 119 13.34 0.12 0.68
CA LEU A 119 12.83 0.23 -0.68
C LEU A 119 13.67 -0.63 -1.64
N PRO A 120 13.10 -1.63 -2.33
CA PRO A 120 13.88 -2.53 -3.16
C PRO A 120 14.64 -1.84 -4.30
N PHE A 121 13.99 -0.90 -5.00
CA PHE A 121 14.53 -0.22 -6.17
C PHE A 121 14.37 1.31 -6.02
N PRO A 122 15.26 1.99 -5.30
CA PRO A 122 15.18 3.44 -5.08
C PRO A 122 15.34 4.25 -6.37
N LEU A 123 16.04 3.72 -7.35
CA LEU A 123 16.14 4.27 -8.69
C LEU A 123 15.26 3.46 -9.65
N LEU A 124 14.39 4.14 -10.36
CA LEU A 124 13.61 3.58 -11.45
C LEU A 124 13.98 4.30 -12.74
N ASP A 125 14.55 3.58 -13.69
CA ASP A 125 14.77 4.09 -15.04
C ASP A 125 13.55 3.74 -15.91
N PRO A 126 12.78 4.72 -16.39
CA PRO A 126 11.63 4.48 -17.24
C PRO A 126 11.94 3.74 -18.54
N ALA A 127 13.19 3.84 -19.02
CA ALA A 127 13.64 3.17 -20.24
C ALA A 127 13.93 1.67 -20.02
N GLU A 128 14.05 1.23 -18.78
CA GLU A 128 14.35 -0.16 -18.47
C GLU A 128 13.11 -1.05 -18.68
N PRO A 129 13.22 -2.19 -19.39
CA PRO A 129 12.08 -3.07 -19.67
C PRO A 129 11.35 -3.58 -18.42
N GLN A 130 12.05 -3.69 -17.28
CA GLN A 130 11.50 -4.16 -16.01
C GLN A 130 11.09 -3.03 -15.06
N ALA A 131 11.12 -1.77 -15.47
CA ALA A 131 10.77 -0.62 -14.63
C ALA A 131 9.36 -0.77 -13.97
N GLY A 132 8.39 -1.28 -14.73
CA GLY A 132 7.05 -1.53 -14.22
C GLY A 132 7.02 -2.57 -13.10
N LEU A 133 7.71 -3.69 -13.28
CA LEU A 133 7.79 -4.73 -12.25
C LEU A 133 8.55 -4.26 -11.01
N LYS A 134 9.65 -3.51 -11.19
CA LYS A 134 10.39 -2.88 -10.07
C LYS A 134 9.50 -1.90 -9.29
N ALA A 135 8.72 -1.08 -9.99
CA ALA A 135 7.77 -0.16 -9.35
C ALA A 135 6.67 -0.91 -8.57
N ALA A 136 6.18 -2.04 -9.10
CA ALA A 136 5.20 -2.87 -8.39
C ALA A 136 5.79 -3.53 -7.12
N TRP A 137 7.05 -3.94 -7.15
CA TRP A 137 7.75 -4.41 -5.95
C TRP A 137 7.98 -3.28 -4.94
N ASN A 138 8.30 -2.07 -5.39
CA ASN A 138 8.38 -0.91 -4.51
C ASN A 138 7.02 -0.61 -3.84
N LEU A 139 5.92 -0.71 -4.58
CA LEU A 139 4.58 -0.59 -4.02
C LEU A 139 4.33 -1.66 -2.94
N ARG A 140 4.70 -2.92 -3.18
CA ARG A 140 4.55 -4.03 -2.22
C ARG A 140 5.33 -3.78 -0.93
N TYR A 141 6.55 -3.27 -1.03
CA TYR A 141 7.47 -3.06 0.09
C TYR A 141 7.61 -1.58 0.49
N ARG A 142 6.64 -0.73 0.12
CA ARG A 142 6.60 0.65 0.63
C ARG A 142 6.55 0.68 2.15
N ASP A 143 7.00 1.78 2.73
CA ASP A 143 6.89 1.96 4.17
C ASP A 143 5.41 2.14 4.58
N PHE A 144 4.87 1.12 5.18
CA PHE A 144 3.49 1.03 5.65
C PHE A 144 3.43 0.82 7.18
N GLY A 145 4.57 0.97 7.86
CA GLY A 145 4.76 0.58 9.24
C GLY A 145 4.84 -0.94 9.42
N ASP A 146 5.27 -1.39 10.60
CA ASP A 146 5.41 -2.81 10.89
C ASP A 146 4.14 -3.44 11.44
N VAL A 147 3.36 -2.66 12.18
CA VAL A 147 2.06 -3.06 12.74
C VAL A 147 1.09 -1.93 12.49
N MET A 148 -0.04 -2.23 11.90
CA MET A 148 -1.17 -1.33 11.74
C MET A 148 -2.40 -1.94 12.41
N GLN A 149 -3.02 -1.21 13.33
CA GLN A 149 -4.25 -1.58 14.01
C GLN A 149 -5.31 -0.55 13.69
N VAL A 150 -6.43 -0.98 13.12
CA VAL A 150 -7.47 -0.10 12.59
C VAL A 150 -8.82 -0.47 13.15
N TRP A 151 -9.53 0.49 13.70
CA TRP A 151 -10.96 0.44 13.95
C TRP A 151 -11.65 1.26 12.87
N ASN A 152 -12.56 0.64 12.16
CA ASN A 152 -13.23 1.30 11.04
C ASN A 152 -14.67 0.84 10.90
N THR A 153 -15.43 1.62 10.14
CA THR A 153 -16.75 1.26 9.64
C THR A 153 -16.64 1.03 8.14
N PHE A 154 -16.86 -0.19 7.71
CA PHE A 154 -17.08 -0.51 6.31
C PHE A 154 -18.53 -0.17 5.95
N ARG A 155 -18.71 0.54 4.82
CA ARG A 155 -20.02 0.92 4.30
C ARG A 155 -20.17 0.51 2.86
N LEU A 156 -21.33 -0.07 2.51
CA LEU A 156 -21.77 -0.18 1.13
C LEU A 156 -22.80 0.93 0.89
N VAL A 157 -22.46 1.90 0.05
CA VAL A 157 -23.21 3.15 -0.12
C VAL A 157 -23.69 3.27 -1.57
N PRO A 158 -25.01 3.18 -1.84
CA PRO A 158 -25.57 3.43 -3.16
C PRO A 158 -25.56 4.93 -3.50
N GLU A 159 -25.91 5.25 -4.74
CA GLU A 159 -25.99 6.62 -5.24
C GLU A 159 -26.88 7.56 -4.41
N THR A 160 -27.84 7.02 -3.68
CA THR A 160 -28.72 7.78 -2.78
C THR A 160 -27.98 8.38 -1.57
N GLY A 161 -26.77 7.89 -1.28
CA GLY A 161 -25.94 8.35 -0.16
C GLY A 161 -26.26 7.74 1.20
N SER A 162 -27.33 6.93 1.30
CA SER A 162 -27.68 6.19 2.53
C SER A 162 -27.07 4.79 2.49
N PRO A 163 -26.27 4.39 3.48
CA PRO A 163 -25.65 3.06 3.46
C PRO A 163 -26.67 1.93 3.49
N ASP A 164 -26.53 0.98 2.57
CA ASP A 164 -27.32 -0.27 2.58
C ASP A 164 -26.75 -1.27 3.60
N ARG A 165 -25.45 -1.14 3.92
CA ARG A 165 -24.77 -1.99 4.90
C ARG A 165 -23.71 -1.18 5.64
N GLU A 166 -23.63 -1.38 6.95
CA GLU A 166 -22.58 -0.87 7.81
C GLU A 166 -22.00 -2.00 8.68
N ILE A 167 -20.70 -2.13 8.72
CA ILE A 167 -19.98 -3.14 9.50
C ILE A 167 -18.85 -2.43 10.24
N GLU A 168 -18.97 -2.33 11.58
CA GLU A 168 -17.83 -1.91 12.39
C GLU A 168 -16.90 -3.09 12.60
N ASN A 169 -15.63 -2.86 12.44
CA ASN A 169 -14.63 -3.90 12.56
C ASN A 169 -13.30 -3.40 13.13
N TYR A 170 -12.54 -4.34 13.64
CA TYR A 170 -11.15 -4.18 14.03
C TYR A 170 -10.28 -4.99 13.08
N TYR A 171 -9.36 -4.31 12.42
CA TYR A 171 -8.45 -4.89 11.43
C TYR A 171 -7.00 -4.68 11.85
N VAL A 172 -6.18 -5.70 11.68
CA VAL A 172 -4.76 -5.67 12.03
C VAL A 172 -3.94 -6.25 10.89
N VAL A 173 -2.88 -5.55 10.52
CA VAL A 173 -1.79 -6.08 9.70
C VAL A 173 -0.50 -6.01 10.52
N ALA A 174 0.24 -7.11 10.58
CA ALA A 174 1.55 -7.13 11.23
C ALA A 174 2.56 -7.85 10.33
N TYR A 175 3.64 -7.16 9.99
CA TYR A 175 4.75 -7.71 9.24
C TYR A 175 5.68 -8.49 10.18
N GLY A 176 6.13 -9.65 9.75
CA GLY A 176 7.06 -10.51 10.49
C GLY A 176 8.35 -10.77 9.75
N MET A 177 8.48 -10.25 8.52
CA MET A 177 9.70 -10.31 7.73
C MET A 177 9.96 -9.01 7.01
N HIS A 178 11.21 -8.77 6.64
CA HIS A 178 11.66 -7.59 5.90
C HIS A 178 11.38 -6.26 6.62
N ARG A 179 11.36 -6.29 7.94
CA ARG A 179 11.08 -5.12 8.77
C ARG A 179 12.31 -4.24 8.89
N PRO A 180 12.19 -2.93 8.70
CA PRO A 180 13.30 -1.99 8.89
C PRO A 180 13.57 -1.66 10.36
N LEU A 181 12.57 -1.82 11.25
CA LEU A 181 12.71 -1.53 12.67
C LEU A 181 13.51 -2.62 13.37
N THR A 182 14.52 -2.18 14.16
CA THR A 182 15.46 -3.10 14.81
C THR A 182 15.46 -2.99 16.33
N ASP A 183 14.68 -2.09 16.94
CA ASP A 183 14.71 -1.78 18.37
C ASP A 183 14.19 -2.93 19.23
N GLY A 184 15.05 -3.95 19.45
CA GLY A 184 14.74 -5.12 20.25
C GLY A 184 13.72 -6.08 19.64
N VAL A 185 13.26 -5.83 18.43
CA VAL A 185 12.32 -6.68 17.71
C VAL A 185 13.07 -7.47 16.64
N ASN A 186 12.84 -8.80 16.58
CA ASN A 186 13.40 -9.63 15.53
C ASN A 186 12.80 -9.18 14.16
N PRO A 187 13.61 -8.66 13.22
CA PRO A 187 13.11 -8.20 11.92
C PRO A 187 12.55 -9.33 11.06
N ASN A 188 12.89 -10.59 11.37
CA ASN A 188 12.44 -11.78 10.68
C ASN A 188 11.76 -12.77 11.65
N LYS A 189 10.79 -12.27 12.43
CA LYS A 189 10.08 -13.04 13.46
C LYS A 189 9.46 -14.35 12.93
N TRP A 190 9.01 -14.37 11.68
CA TRP A 190 8.33 -15.52 11.05
C TRP A 190 9.13 -16.15 9.91
N GLU A 191 10.45 -15.98 9.92
CA GLU A 191 11.35 -16.52 8.88
C GLU A 191 11.21 -18.03 8.68
N LYS A 192 11.11 -18.80 9.79
CA LYS A 192 10.96 -20.27 9.74
C LYS A 192 9.72 -20.71 8.96
N ASP A 193 8.66 -19.92 9.03
CA ASP A 193 7.38 -20.20 8.37
C ASP A 193 7.29 -19.55 6.98
N GLY A 194 8.25 -18.69 6.62
CA GLY A 194 8.26 -17.92 5.38
C GLY A 194 7.11 -16.90 5.28
N VAL A 195 6.51 -16.52 6.43
CA VAL A 195 5.34 -15.63 6.48
C VAL A 195 5.78 -14.18 6.47
N LEU A 196 5.38 -13.44 5.44
CA LEU A 196 5.67 -12.01 5.27
C LEU A 196 4.90 -11.18 6.29
N TYR A 197 3.58 -11.32 6.28
CA TYR A 197 2.70 -10.65 7.23
C TYR A 197 1.48 -11.51 7.57
N LYS A 198 0.82 -11.15 8.68
CA LYS A 198 -0.46 -11.71 9.11
C LYS A 198 -1.50 -10.60 9.17
N GLU A 199 -2.70 -10.93 8.71
CA GLU A 199 -3.87 -10.07 8.85
C GLU A 199 -4.88 -10.71 9.78
N PHE A 200 -5.49 -9.89 10.62
CA PHE A 200 -6.60 -10.30 11.47
C PHE A 200 -7.76 -9.33 11.28
N TYR A 201 -8.95 -9.85 11.11
CA TYR A 201 -10.17 -9.10 10.94
C TYR A 201 -11.22 -9.60 11.92
N HIS A 202 -11.89 -8.67 12.62
CA HIS A 202 -12.89 -8.99 13.63
C HIS A 202 -14.08 -8.06 13.50
N ILE A 203 -15.26 -8.60 13.20
CA ILE A 203 -16.50 -7.84 13.12
C ILE A 203 -17.02 -7.55 14.51
N LEU A 204 -17.29 -6.28 14.80
CA LEU A 204 -17.79 -5.78 16.08
C LEU A 204 -19.31 -5.54 16.03
N THR A 205 -19.83 -5.04 14.92
CA THR A 205 -21.25 -4.85 14.61
C THR A 205 -21.50 -5.13 13.13
N PRO A 206 -22.71 -5.48 12.67
CA PRO A 206 -23.96 -5.66 13.41
C PRO A 206 -24.01 -6.97 14.21
N PHE A 207 -25.06 -7.14 15.01
CA PHE A 207 -25.20 -8.27 15.96
C PHE A 207 -25.15 -9.65 15.30
N ASP A 208 -25.75 -9.81 14.14
CA ASP A 208 -25.81 -11.06 13.38
C ASP A 208 -24.43 -11.51 12.83
N LEU A 209 -23.51 -10.58 12.63
CA LEU A 209 -22.13 -10.82 12.17
C LEU A 209 -21.10 -10.70 13.29
N LYS A 210 -21.49 -10.14 14.44
CA LYS A 210 -20.58 -9.87 15.56
C LYS A 210 -19.77 -11.11 15.92
N ASN A 211 -18.46 -10.88 16.22
CA ASN A 211 -17.48 -11.92 16.53
C ASN A 211 -17.16 -12.88 15.36
N THR A 212 -17.61 -12.59 14.13
CA THR A 212 -17.00 -13.24 12.96
C THR A 212 -15.59 -12.71 12.81
N MET A 213 -14.62 -13.61 12.66
CA MET A 213 -13.21 -13.26 12.56
C MET A 213 -12.54 -14.01 11.42
N SER A 214 -11.55 -13.39 10.82
CA SER A 214 -10.65 -14.04 9.88
C SER A 214 -9.18 -13.80 10.23
N LEU A 215 -8.35 -14.76 9.89
CA LEU A 215 -6.89 -14.70 9.98
C LEU A 215 -6.31 -15.10 8.63
N LYS A 216 -5.36 -14.29 8.11
CA LYS A 216 -4.63 -14.56 6.89
C LYS A 216 -3.13 -14.60 7.18
N HIS A 217 -2.42 -15.53 6.55
CA HIS A 217 -0.97 -15.54 6.44
C HIS A 217 -0.59 -15.32 4.97
N ARG A 218 0.11 -14.23 4.68
CA ARG A 218 0.75 -13.97 3.41
C ARG A 218 2.21 -14.41 3.47
N TYR A 219 2.65 -15.09 2.44
CA TYR A 219 4.02 -15.60 2.36
C TYR A 219 4.94 -14.63 1.60
N VAL A 220 6.25 -14.73 1.87
CA VAL A 220 7.31 -13.97 1.17
C VAL A 220 7.33 -14.32 -0.31
N ARG A 221 7.19 -15.62 -0.63
CA ARG A 221 7.06 -16.07 -2.02
C ARG A 221 5.72 -15.61 -2.58
N ASP A 222 5.78 -14.69 -3.55
CA ASP A 222 4.58 -14.04 -4.09
C ASP A 222 3.60 -14.99 -4.81
N GLN A 223 4.06 -16.19 -5.20
CA GLN A 223 3.21 -17.24 -5.78
C GLN A 223 2.67 -18.27 -4.78
N ALA A 224 3.07 -18.19 -3.51
CA ALA A 224 2.49 -19.04 -2.50
C ALA A 224 1.10 -18.53 -2.13
N ASN A 225 0.10 -19.41 -2.25
CA ASN A 225 -1.27 -19.06 -1.85
C ASN A 225 -1.32 -18.67 -0.39
N ASP A 226 -2.14 -17.66 -0.08
CA ASP A 226 -2.40 -17.25 1.29
C ASP A 226 -3.11 -18.37 2.05
N ASP A 227 -2.73 -18.55 3.30
CA ASP A 227 -3.50 -19.37 4.23
C ASP A 227 -4.55 -18.49 4.93
N ASN A 228 -5.81 -18.91 4.86
CA ASN A 228 -6.92 -18.19 5.44
C ASN A 228 -7.72 -19.08 6.38
N TRP A 229 -8.11 -18.51 7.54
CA TRP A 229 -8.99 -19.16 8.51
C TRP A 229 -10.13 -18.22 8.87
N THR A 230 -11.31 -18.78 9.03
CA THR A 230 -12.49 -18.03 9.47
C THR A 230 -13.11 -18.70 10.69
N TYR A 231 -13.42 -17.90 11.70
CA TYR A 231 -14.25 -18.25 12.84
C TYR A 231 -15.62 -17.61 12.67
N THR A 232 -16.68 -18.38 12.91
CA THR A 232 -18.05 -17.86 12.95
C THR A 232 -18.72 -18.26 14.27
N PRO A 233 -19.40 -17.34 14.98
CA PRO A 233 -20.08 -17.63 16.24
C PRO A 233 -21.10 -18.77 16.14
N ALA A 234 -21.81 -18.83 15.02
CA ALA A 234 -22.81 -19.87 14.77
C ALA A 234 -22.22 -21.30 14.80
N SER A 235 -20.99 -21.48 14.28
CA SER A 235 -20.32 -22.79 14.28
C SER A 235 -19.42 -23.00 15.48
N ARG A 236 -18.99 -21.92 16.15
CA ARG A 236 -17.98 -21.90 17.23
C ARG A 236 -16.67 -22.64 16.85
N LYS A 237 -16.34 -22.65 15.58
CA LYS A 237 -15.19 -23.37 15.04
C LYS A 237 -14.38 -22.48 14.10
N VAL A 238 -13.07 -22.64 14.13
CA VAL A 238 -12.18 -22.13 13.10
C VAL A 238 -12.11 -23.13 11.96
N ARG A 239 -12.24 -22.64 10.74
CA ARG A 239 -12.10 -23.43 9.51
C ARG A 239 -11.06 -22.78 8.60
N LYS A 240 -10.18 -23.59 8.04
CA LYS A 240 -9.34 -23.15 6.93
C LYS A 240 -10.23 -23.01 5.68
N VAL A 241 -10.12 -21.88 5.01
CA VAL A 241 -10.92 -21.54 3.82
C VAL A 241 -10.00 -21.12 2.68
N ILE A 242 -10.47 -21.27 1.45
CA ILE A 242 -9.78 -20.74 0.28
C ILE A 242 -10.41 -19.38 0.00
N VAL A 243 -9.60 -18.34 -0.05
CA VAL A 243 -9.99 -16.99 -0.43
C VAL A 243 -9.06 -16.55 -1.56
N ARG A 244 -9.63 -16.25 -2.71
CA ARG A 244 -8.86 -15.75 -3.85
C ARG A 244 -8.80 -14.22 -3.81
N HIS A 245 -7.83 -13.64 -4.48
CA HIS A 245 -7.68 -12.19 -4.59
C HIS A 245 -8.81 -11.57 -5.41
N GLU A 246 -9.36 -12.35 -6.34
CA GLU A 246 -10.50 -11.97 -7.19
C GLU A 246 -11.88 -12.18 -6.54
N ASP A 247 -11.94 -12.76 -5.32
CA ASP A 247 -13.19 -12.85 -4.56
C ASP A 247 -13.59 -11.46 -4.03
N THR A 248 -14.88 -11.19 -3.96
CA THR A 248 -15.41 -9.92 -3.47
C THR A 248 -15.68 -9.97 -1.95
N LEU A 249 -15.59 -8.80 -1.30
CA LEU A 249 -15.98 -8.64 0.09
C LEU A 249 -17.42 -8.15 0.20
N TYR A 250 -18.23 -8.81 1.01
CA TYR A 250 -19.58 -8.38 1.41
C TYR A 250 -20.52 -8.01 0.25
N ASP A 251 -20.42 -8.70 -0.88
CA ASP A 251 -21.20 -8.41 -2.09
C ASP A 251 -21.00 -7.00 -2.65
N SER A 252 -19.88 -6.35 -2.28
CA SER A 252 -19.57 -4.98 -2.68
C SER A 252 -19.17 -4.83 -4.14
N GLY A 253 -18.85 -5.94 -4.80
CA GLY A 253 -18.26 -5.95 -6.12
C GLY A 253 -16.76 -5.62 -6.13
N ALA A 254 -16.21 -4.97 -5.10
CA ALA A 254 -14.77 -4.73 -4.95
C ALA A 254 -14.05 -6.04 -4.66
N LEU A 255 -12.93 -6.29 -5.34
CA LEU A 255 -12.13 -7.49 -5.14
C LEU A 255 -11.24 -7.35 -3.90
N ASN A 256 -10.87 -8.47 -3.27
CA ASN A 256 -9.91 -8.46 -2.15
C ASN A 256 -8.60 -7.76 -2.49
N GLU A 257 -8.18 -7.79 -3.75
CA GLU A 257 -6.94 -7.14 -4.18
C GLU A 257 -7.07 -5.64 -4.48
N ASP A 258 -8.28 -5.08 -4.51
CA ASP A 258 -8.50 -3.66 -4.81
C ASP A 258 -8.18 -2.77 -3.62
N TYR A 259 -8.29 -3.31 -2.40
CA TYR A 259 -8.00 -2.57 -1.17
C TYR A 259 -6.55 -2.10 -1.12
N PHE A 260 -6.31 -0.94 -0.49
CA PHE A 260 -5.02 -0.26 -0.45
C PHE A 260 -4.45 0.01 -1.86
N GLY A 261 -5.33 0.25 -2.84
CA GLY A 261 -5.04 0.45 -4.25
C GLY A 261 -4.57 -0.80 -4.99
N PHE A 262 -3.80 -1.66 -4.36
CA PHE A 262 -3.43 -2.99 -4.82
C PHE A 262 -2.85 -3.84 -3.68
N TRP A 263 -3.59 -4.88 -3.29
CA TRP A 263 -3.18 -5.85 -2.25
C TRP A 263 -3.01 -7.27 -2.79
N GLY A 264 -3.00 -7.41 -4.13
CA GLY A 264 -2.85 -8.67 -4.87
C GLY A 264 -1.41 -9.22 -4.91
N TYR A 265 -1.17 -10.26 -5.69
CA TYR A 265 0.16 -10.78 -5.97
C TYR A 265 0.82 -9.99 -7.10
N VAL A 266 2.02 -9.45 -6.86
CA VAL A 266 2.78 -8.67 -7.86
C VAL A 266 2.98 -9.49 -9.15
N ARG A 267 3.30 -10.76 -9.02
CA ARG A 267 3.59 -11.66 -10.15
C ARG A 267 2.37 -12.17 -10.89
N SER A 268 1.16 -11.97 -10.35
CA SER A 268 -0.09 -12.25 -11.08
C SER A 268 -0.38 -11.26 -12.20
N TYR A 269 0.42 -10.19 -12.29
CA TYR A 269 0.27 -9.13 -13.27
C TYR A 269 1.52 -8.97 -14.15
N SER A 270 1.30 -8.49 -15.37
CA SER A 270 2.33 -7.88 -16.20
C SER A 270 2.30 -6.36 -15.95
N TRP A 271 3.44 -5.78 -15.60
CA TRP A 271 3.54 -4.39 -15.18
C TRP A 271 4.26 -3.54 -16.22
N LYS A 272 3.69 -2.37 -16.52
CA LYS A 272 4.28 -1.36 -17.41
C LYS A 272 4.37 -0.03 -16.68
N PHE A 273 5.55 0.58 -16.65
CA PHE A 273 5.74 1.93 -16.16
C PHE A 273 5.35 2.92 -17.26
N LEU A 274 4.32 3.75 -17.02
CA LEU A 274 3.80 4.70 -18.01
C LEU A 274 4.48 6.07 -17.93
N GLY A 275 5.30 6.31 -16.89
CA GLY A 275 6.02 7.56 -16.71
C GLY A 275 5.68 8.27 -15.41
N VAL A 276 6.07 9.54 -15.37
CA VAL A 276 5.93 10.42 -14.21
C VAL A 276 5.05 11.61 -14.59
N GLN A 277 4.07 11.94 -13.74
CA GLN A 277 3.13 13.04 -13.97
C GLN A 277 2.99 13.90 -12.71
N ARG A 278 2.73 15.20 -12.89
CA ARG A 278 2.31 16.09 -11.78
C ARG A 278 0.80 16.13 -11.74
N LEU A 279 0.21 15.59 -10.67
CA LEU A 279 -1.24 15.45 -10.55
C LEU A 279 -1.71 15.91 -9.16
N LEU A 280 -2.95 16.37 -9.10
CA LEU A 280 -3.67 16.62 -7.86
C LEU A 280 -4.03 15.29 -7.21
N ALA A 281 -3.82 15.16 -5.90
CA ALA A 281 -4.02 13.93 -5.15
C ALA A 281 -4.53 14.19 -3.72
N PRO A 282 -5.41 13.33 -3.18
CA PRO A 282 -5.91 13.40 -1.81
C PRO A 282 -4.89 12.88 -0.80
N VAL A 283 -3.76 13.57 -0.68
CA VAL A 283 -2.62 13.22 0.18
C VAL A 283 -2.29 14.39 1.09
N GLY A 284 -1.68 14.10 2.24
CA GLY A 284 -1.26 15.14 3.19
C GLY A 284 -2.41 15.78 3.98
N ALA A 285 -3.58 15.15 3.98
CA ALA A 285 -4.75 15.65 4.68
C ALA A 285 -4.47 15.92 6.16
N ARG A 286 -5.02 17.04 6.68
CA ARG A 286 -4.83 17.51 8.07
C ARG A 286 -6.00 17.10 8.96
N VAL A 287 -6.46 15.86 8.79
CA VAL A 287 -7.58 15.25 9.52
C VAL A 287 -7.20 13.84 9.97
N ALA A 288 -7.87 13.35 11.00
CA ALA A 288 -7.66 12.01 11.53
C ALA A 288 -8.41 10.93 10.75
N SER A 289 -9.50 11.32 10.09
CA SER A 289 -10.33 10.45 9.24
C SER A 289 -10.78 11.25 8.03
N ALA A 290 -10.79 10.62 6.85
CA ALA A 290 -11.15 11.28 5.61
C ALA A 290 -12.61 11.75 5.60
N THR A 291 -12.85 12.88 4.95
CA THR A 291 -14.18 13.41 4.67
C THR A 291 -14.60 13.02 3.27
N PHE A 292 -15.80 12.46 3.16
CA PHE A 292 -16.38 12.08 1.88
C PHE A 292 -17.60 12.94 1.55
N GLY A 293 -17.78 13.27 0.28
CA GLY A 293 -18.86 14.12 -0.19
C GLY A 293 -19.20 13.88 -1.66
N GLY A 294 -19.90 14.83 -2.27
CA GLY A 294 -20.35 14.72 -3.63
C GLY A 294 -21.45 13.68 -3.84
N ARG A 295 -21.57 13.19 -5.07
CA ARG A 295 -22.57 12.17 -5.44
C ARG A 295 -22.40 10.92 -4.58
N GLY A 296 -23.48 10.47 -3.96
CA GLY A 296 -23.50 9.31 -3.08
C GLY A 296 -22.59 9.44 -1.84
N HIS A 297 -22.01 10.60 -1.56
CA HIS A 297 -20.95 10.81 -0.55
C HIS A 297 -19.74 9.92 -0.77
N TRP A 298 -19.36 9.64 -2.02
CA TRP A 298 -18.33 8.67 -2.38
C TRP A 298 -16.92 9.26 -2.50
N TYR A 299 -16.82 10.56 -2.81
CA TYR A 299 -15.57 11.20 -3.21
C TYR A 299 -14.84 11.86 -2.03
N PRO A 300 -13.49 11.80 -1.98
CA PRO A 300 -12.74 12.54 -0.99
C PRO A 300 -12.83 14.05 -1.27
N VAL A 301 -13.29 14.81 -0.27
CA VAL A 301 -13.49 16.27 -0.37
C VAL A 301 -12.56 17.08 0.53
N ASP A 302 -11.70 16.43 1.33
CA ASP A 302 -10.59 17.09 1.99
C ASP A 302 -9.66 17.72 0.94
N PRO A 303 -8.89 18.77 1.28
CA PRO A 303 -8.03 19.44 0.30
C PRO A 303 -6.98 18.51 -0.33
N TRP A 304 -6.76 18.68 -1.64
CA TRP A 304 -5.82 17.90 -2.44
C TRP A 304 -4.52 18.67 -2.67
N GLU A 305 -3.42 17.95 -2.82
CA GLU A 305 -2.09 18.51 -3.10
C GLU A 305 -1.67 18.22 -4.54
N LEU A 306 -0.89 19.15 -5.15
CA LEU A 306 -0.18 18.86 -6.38
C LEU A 306 1.03 17.98 -6.06
N ARG A 307 1.05 16.75 -6.53
CA ARG A 307 2.08 15.75 -6.27
C ARG A 307 2.75 15.27 -7.55
N VAL A 308 3.94 14.73 -7.42
CA VAL A 308 4.57 13.95 -8.50
C VAL A 308 4.17 12.50 -8.36
N MET A 309 3.55 11.95 -9.40
CA MET A 309 3.04 10.59 -9.43
C MET A 309 3.81 9.71 -10.38
N LEU A 310 4.11 8.50 -9.94
CA LEU A 310 4.54 7.39 -10.79
C LEU A 310 3.29 6.68 -11.30
N VAL A 311 3.14 6.56 -12.62
CA VAL A 311 1.97 5.94 -13.24
C VAL A 311 2.33 4.52 -13.67
N LEU A 312 1.60 3.54 -13.12
CA LEU A 312 1.88 2.12 -13.29
C LEU A 312 0.64 1.40 -13.83
N GLU A 313 0.77 0.73 -14.97
CA GLU A 313 -0.28 -0.12 -15.53
C GLU A 313 -0.01 -1.58 -15.21
N GLY A 314 -1.00 -2.26 -14.64
CA GLY A 314 -0.98 -3.70 -14.38
C GLY A 314 -2.02 -4.41 -15.22
N THR A 315 -1.60 -5.41 -16.02
CA THR A 315 -2.48 -6.29 -16.79
C THR A 315 -2.48 -7.68 -16.15
N PRO A 316 -3.64 -8.21 -15.70
CA PRO A 316 -3.72 -9.54 -15.13
C PRO A 316 -3.22 -10.59 -16.12
N LYS A 317 -2.49 -11.60 -15.63
CA LYS A 317 -2.05 -12.74 -16.44
C LYS A 317 -3.13 -13.81 -16.60
N ALA A 318 -4.06 -13.89 -15.63
CA ALA A 318 -5.19 -14.80 -15.69
C ALA A 318 -6.21 -14.32 -16.73
N SER A 319 -6.58 -15.19 -17.67
CA SER A 319 -7.49 -14.85 -18.78
C SER A 319 -8.94 -14.67 -18.33
N ASP A 320 -9.32 -15.21 -17.17
CA ASP A 320 -10.65 -15.13 -16.55
C ASP A 320 -10.78 -14.01 -15.52
N HIS A 321 -9.73 -13.21 -15.32
CA HIS A 321 -9.76 -12.09 -14.39
C HIS A 321 -10.86 -11.08 -14.76
N PRO A 322 -11.60 -10.51 -13.76
CA PRO A 322 -12.68 -9.56 -14.03
C PRO A 322 -12.23 -8.27 -14.73
N TYR A 323 -11.00 -7.80 -14.46
CA TYR A 323 -10.45 -6.60 -15.10
C TYR A 323 -9.58 -6.94 -16.30
N SER A 324 -9.58 -6.05 -17.31
CA SER A 324 -8.61 -6.06 -18.40
C SER A 324 -7.29 -5.45 -17.96
N LYS A 325 -7.34 -4.41 -17.13
CA LYS A 325 -6.18 -3.73 -16.56
C LYS A 325 -6.56 -2.88 -15.35
N ARG A 326 -5.53 -2.47 -14.62
CA ARG A 326 -5.57 -1.39 -13.62
C ARG A 326 -4.49 -0.36 -13.90
N VAL A 327 -4.75 0.91 -13.60
CA VAL A 327 -3.77 2.00 -13.66
C VAL A 327 -3.66 2.61 -12.27
N LEU A 328 -2.48 2.46 -11.68
CA LEU A 328 -2.19 2.98 -10.34
C LEU A 328 -1.41 4.27 -10.45
N TYR A 329 -1.79 5.24 -9.64
CA TYR A 329 -1.10 6.51 -9.47
C TYR A 329 -0.46 6.51 -8.08
N LEU A 330 0.86 6.31 -8.05
CA LEU A 330 1.64 6.17 -6.83
C LEU A 330 2.32 7.49 -6.52
N ASP A 331 2.18 7.98 -5.29
CA ASP A 331 2.96 9.13 -4.84
C ASP A 331 4.45 8.84 -4.94
N GLN A 332 5.21 9.72 -5.60
CA GLN A 332 6.65 9.52 -5.82
C GLN A 332 7.41 9.35 -4.51
N GLN A 333 7.09 10.10 -3.48
CA GLN A 333 7.83 10.10 -2.21
C GLN A 333 7.63 8.79 -1.44
N THR A 334 6.40 8.29 -1.40
CA THR A 334 5.99 7.22 -0.46
C THR A 334 5.66 5.90 -1.13
N PHE A 335 5.49 5.86 -2.46
CA PHE A 335 4.88 4.76 -3.22
C PHE A 335 3.47 4.39 -2.77
N ALA A 336 2.83 5.22 -1.95
CA ALA A 336 1.44 5.02 -1.62
C ALA A 336 0.56 5.21 -2.87
N PRO A 337 -0.32 4.27 -3.20
CA PRO A 337 -1.32 4.48 -4.25
C PRO A 337 -2.33 5.50 -3.73
N VAL A 338 -2.61 6.53 -4.50
CA VAL A 338 -3.55 7.58 -4.10
C VAL A 338 -4.88 7.45 -4.82
N TYR A 339 -4.83 6.93 -6.02
CA TYR A 339 -6.00 6.41 -6.74
C TYR A 339 -5.59 5.34 -7.74
N THR A 340 -6.52 4.40 -7.97
CA THR A 340 -6.38 3.33 -8.95
C THR A 340 -7.61 3.30 -9.83
N LEU A 341 -7.39 3.30 -11.14
CA LEU A 341 -8.46 3.17 -12.15
C LEU A 341 -8.53 1.72 -12.60
N LEU A 342 -9.71 1.12 -12.51
CA LEU A 342 -9.95 -0.28 -12.84
C LEU A 342 -10.84 -0.36 -14.07
N TYR A 343 -10.42 -1.17 -15.06
CA TYR A 343 -11.08 -1.28 -16.34
C TYR A 343 -11.65 -2.68 -16.52
N ASP A 344 -12.92 -2.75 -16.95
CA ASP A 344 -13.59 -4.01 -17.25
C ASP A 344 -12.94 -4.77 -18.44
N ARG A 345 -13.45 -5.93 -18.73
CA ARG A 345 -12.92 -6.77 -19.85
C ARG A 345 -13.08 -6.13 -21.23
N GLN A 346 -13.97 -5.17 -21.39
CA GLN A 346 -14.15 -4.38 -22.60
C GLN A 346 -13.25 -3.14 -22.66
N GLY A 347 -12.41 -2.94 -21.63
CA GLY A 347 -11.52 -1.77 -21.52
C GLY A 347 -12.23 -0.48 -21.12
N ARG A 348 -13.48 -0.55 -20.62
CA ARG A 348 -14.20 0.62 -20.10
C ARG A 348 -13.81 0.86 -18.66
N HIS A 349 -13.62 2.10 -18.28
CA HIS A 349 -13.40 2.48 -16.89
C HIS A 349 -14.62 2.11 -16.03
N GLN A 350 -14.46 1.15 -15.13
CA GLN A 350 -15.54 0.61 -14.31
C GLN A 350 -15.49 1.14 -12.88
N ARG A 351 -14.28 1.18 -12.27
CA ARG A 351 -14.12 1.57 -10.87
C ARG A 351 -12.98 2.55 -10.67
N THR A 352 -13.11 3.38 -9.64
CA THR A 352 -12.01 4.17 -9.07
C THR A 352 -11.83 3.81 -7.59
N VAL A 353 -10.61 3.47 -7.21
CA VAL A 353 -10.20 3.39 -5.81
C VAL A 353 -9.56 4.72 -5.44
N PHE A 354 -10.00 5.33 -4.36
CA PHE A 354 -9.33 6.43 -3.70
C PHE A 354 -8.78 5.95 -2.37
N ASP A 355 -7.46 5.94 -2.24
CA ASP A 355 -6.76 5.70 -0.99
C ASP A 355 -6.28 7.01 -0.41
N LEU A 356 -6.62 7.27 0.84
CA LEU A 356 -6.45 8.58 1.46
C LEU A 356 -5.40 8.51 2.56
N TYR A 357 -4.43 9.41 2.47
CA TYR A 357 -3.31 9.46 3.40
C TYR A 357 -3.19 10.83 4.05
N GLY A 358 -3.22 10.83 5.38
CA GLY A 358 -3.07 12.01 6.22
C GLY A 358 -1.65 12.20 6.74
N ASN A 359 -1.38 13.41 7.20
CA ASN A 359 -0.15 13.71 7.92
C ASN A 359 -0.28 13.21 9.37
N PRO A 360 0.66 12.38 9.87
CA PRO A 360 0.58 11.81 11.22
C PRO A 360 0.46 12.84 12.34
N GLN A 361 0.93 14.07 12.16
CA GLN A 361 0.78 15.14 13.14
C GLN A 361 -0.69 15.49 13.46
N PHE A 362 -1.61 15.20 12.56
CA PHE A 362 -3.05 15.43 12.73
C PHE A 362 -3.83 14.16 13.08
N ASN A 363 -3.12 13.05 13.36
CA ASN A 363 -3.74 11.78 13.69
C ASN A 363 -3.40 11.37 15.13
N PRO A 364 -4.35 11.46 16.08
CA PRO A 364 -4.10 11.23 17.51
C PRO A 364 -3.51 9.85 17.79
N GLY A 365 -2.39 9.84 18.51
CA GLY A 365 -1.64 8.64 18.88
C GLY A 365 -0.62 8.19 17.84
N ASN A 366 -0.53 8.88 16.69
CA ASN A 366 0.45 8.61 15.63
C ASN A 366 1.42 9.77 15.36
N GLU A 367 1.47 10.79 16.20
CA GLU A 367 2.31 11.99 16.01
C GLU A 367 3.81 11.65 15.94
N HIS A 368 4.21 10.53 16.55
CA HIS A 368 5.57 10.01 16.55
C HIS A 368 5.90 9.17 15.30
N VAL A 369 4.89 8.76 14.56
CA VAL A 369 5.03 7.90 13.37
C VAL A 369 5.66 8.68 12.22
N ARG A 370 6.46 8.01 11.42
CA ARG A 370 7.17 8.61 10.26
C ARG A 370 6.77 7.94 8.94
N VAL A 371 5.47 7.61 8.84
CA VAL A 371 4.83 7.14 7.60
C VAL A 371 3.52 7.91 7.42
N PRO A 372 3.04 8.10 6.17
CA PRO A 372 1.70 8.63 5.93
C PRO A 372 0.65 7.73 6.58
N VAL A 373 -0.29 8.31 7.31
CA VAL A 373 -1.35 7.56 7.99
C VAL A 373 -2.49 7.31 7.00
N TRP A 374 -2.89 6.06 6.83
CA TRP A 374 -4.10 5.73 6.07
C TRP A 374 -5.34 6.20 6.83
N ILE A 375 -6.13 7.09 6.22
CA ILE A 375 -7.25 7.77 6.89
C ILE A 375 -8.61 7.42 6.29
N GLY A 376 -8.66 6.60 5.26
CA GLY A 376 -9.89 6.14 4.62
C GLY A 376 -9.67 5.63 3.20
N GLU A 377 -10.70 5.00 2.67
CA GLU A 377 -10.72 4.47 1.31
C GLU A 377 -12.13 4.51 0.75
N SER A 378 -12.25 4.74 -0.55
CA SER A 378 -13.50 4.60 -1.30
C SER A 378 -13.25 3.88 -2.61
N ILE A 379 -13.97 2.77 -2.84
CA ILE A 379 -13.95 2.02 -4.10
C ILE A 379 -15.30 2.23 -4.78
N ILE A 380 -15.33 3.12 -5.75
CA ILE A 380 -16.55 3.53 -6.44
C ILE A 380 -16.75 2.64 -7.67
N ASP A 381 -17.87 1.95 -7.76
CA ASP A 381 -18.29 1.19 -8.93
C ASP A 381 -19.37 1.98 -9.70
N TYR A 382 -18.99 2.44 -10.89
CA TYR A 382 -19.86 3.29 -11.72
C TYR A 382 -20.93 2.49 -12.48
N GLU A 383 -20.75 1.19 -12.65
CA GLU A 383 -21.73 0.32 -13.29
C GLU A 383 -22.86 -0.05 -12.35
N SER A 384 -22.51 -0.54 -11.15
CA SER A 384 -23.50 -0.88 -10.12
C SER A 384 -24.01 0.34 -9.35
N LYS A 385 -23.40 1.52 -9.52
CA LYS A 385 -23.73 2.79 -8.86
C LYS A 385 -23.71 2.69 -7.34
N ASN A 386 -22.65 2.12 -6.82
CA ASN A 386 -22.38 2.04 -5.39
C ASN A 386 -20.90 2.25 -5.08
N ALA A 387 -20.57 2.42 -3.81
CA ALA A 387 -19.20 2.47 -3.35
C ALA A 387 -19.03 1.62 -2.09
N SER A 388 -17.90 0.91 -2.04
CA SER A 388 -17.39 0.31 -0.81
C SER A 388 -16.49 1.33 -0.14
N MET A 389 -16.82 1.71 1.09
CA MET A 389 -16.11 2.77 1.79
C MET A 389 -15.58 2.27 3.12
N THR A 390 -14.33 2.61 3.42
CA THR A 390 -13.71 2.37 4.72
C THR A 390 -13.53 3.71 5.44
N ILE A 391 -14.32 3.90 6.50
CA ILE A 391 -14.29 5.09 7.33
C ILE A 391 -13.48 4.77 8.59
N ILE A 392 -12.31 5.38 8.74
CA ILE A 392 -11.42 5.13 9.87
C ILE A 392 -11.94 5.87 11.10
N THR A 393 -12.20 5.14 12.19
CA THR A 393 -12.57 5.73 13.49
C THR A 393 -11.37 5.86 14.41
N LYS A 394 -10.42 4.94 14.30
CA LYS A 394 -9.15 4.98 15.02
C LYS A 394 -8.12 4.14 14.27
N ILE A 395 -6.90 4.61 14.22
CA ILE A 395 -5.76 3.85 13.69
C ILE A 395 -4.54 4.04 14.59
N LEU A 396 -3.76 2.97 14.78
CA LEU A 396 -2.50 3.00 15.52
C LEU A 396 -1.43 2.26 14.73
N TYR A 397 -0.25 2.89 14.62
CA TYR A 397 0.91 2.29 13.97
C TYR A 397 1.95 1.89 14.99
N ASN A 398 2.61 0.75 14.72
CA ASN A 398 3.77 0.26 15.48
C ASN A 398 3.54 0.06 16.99
N VAL A 399 2.27 -0.08 17.39
CA VAL A 399 1.92 -0.48 18.77
C VAL A 399 2.07 -1.99 18.88
N PRO A 400 2.88 -2.50 19.83
CA PRO A 400 3.13 -3.93 19.97
C PRO A 400 1.85 -4.74 20.20
N LEU A 401 1.81 -5.93 19.63
CA LEU A 401 0.77 -6.92 19.84
C LEU A 401 1.29 -8.04 20.76
N PRO A 402 0.43 -8.69 21.57
CA PRO A 402 0.80 -9.91 22.29
C PRO A 402 1.37 -10.96 21.32
N ASP A 403 2.35 -11.75 21.77
CA ASP A 403 3.02 -12.76 20.92
C ASP A 403 2.05 -13.81 20.37
N ASP A 404 1.02 -14.13 21.13
CA ASP A 404 -0.02 -15.09 20.78
C ASP A 404 -1.25 -14.46 20.06
N PHE A 405 -1.15 -13.17 19.65
CA PHE A 405 -2.27 -12.45 19.04
C PHE A 405 -2.88 -13.18 17.83
N PHE A 406 -2.04 -13.78 16.99
CA PHE A 406 -2.45 -14.51 15.78
C PHE A 406 -2.63 -16.01 15.99
N ASN A 407 -2.76 -16.47 17.24
CA ASN A 407 -3.01 -17.88 17.55
C ASN A 407 -4.48 -18.22 17.31
N LEU A 408 -4.76 -19.35 16.63
CA LEU A 408 -6.12 -19.79 16.31
C LEU A 408 -6.95 -20.11 17.56
N ASP A 409 -6.35 -20.65 18.63
CA ASP A 409 -7.05 -20.90 19.89
C ASP A 409 -7.49 -19.59 20.57
N LYS A 410 -6.66 -18.55 20.49
CA LYS A 410 -7.01 -17.20 20.97
C LYS A 410 -8.13 -16.57 20.14
N MET A 411 -8.19 -16.87 18.85
CA MET A 411 -9.30 -16.45 17.98
C MET A 411 -10.62 -17.05 18.47
N VAL A 412 -10.63 -18.35 18.82
CA VAL A 412 -11.84 -19.00 19.40
C VAL A 412 -12.21 -18.36 20.74
N ALA A 413 -11.24 -18.14 21.63
CA ALA A 413 -11.48 -17.54 22.94
C ALA A 413 -12.07 -16.11 22.85
N ARG A 414 -11.66 -15.31 21.87
CA ARG A 414 -12.23 -13.97 21.63
C ARG A 414 -13.68 -14.01 21.10
N GLY A 415 -14.06 -15.11 20.46
CA GLY A 415 -15.38 -15.28 19.86
C GLY A 415 -16.47 -15.83 20.82
N GLN A 416 -16.05 -16.26 22.00
CA GLN A 416 -16.92 -16.77 23.07
C GLN A 416 -17.32 -15.63 24.01
#